data_9f08997df6764e021a17a6524a36260d
#
_entry.id   9f08997df6764e021a17a6524a36260d
#
_cell.length_a   1.000
_cell.length_b   1.000
_cell.length_c   1.000
_cell.angle_alpha   90.00
_cell.angle_beta   90.00
_cell.angle_gamma   90.00
#
_symmetry.space_group_name_H-M   'P 1'
#
loop_
_entity.id
_entity.type
_entity.pdbx_description
1 polymer ?
#
loop_
_entity_poly.entity_id
_entity_poly.type
_entity_poly.pdbx_seq_one_letter_code
_entity_poly.pdbx_strand_id
1 'polypeptide(L)'
;MNGMEHLKKIAVIGGGSWATALMKILSENKASGKSQLSSLSWWVRSEEKAEYMRQHKHNPDYISSIEFDTKHIQISANLLELVSEADTLVIAIPAAFLESALENLPKDIFKDKVIVSAIKGLVPTTKQIVGDYFIDHYGIEEKRILVISGPCHAEEVANEKLSYLTIAGLGNEMVRGFAALLNNDYIRTVVSSDVRGTEYGAVLKNIYAVAAGICHGLGYGDNFQAVLMSNSIREMKRFLRNITDTDRKINHSAYLGDLLVTGYSVHSRNRTFGNMLGKGYTVQAAQLEMKMIAEGYYATKNLHELNEKMLVKMPILDTVFQIIYEGKSAKKAIQKLSEKLV
;
A
#
# COMPACT_ATOMS: atom_id res chain seq x y z
N MET A 1 22.14 -18.15 -9.69
CA MET A 1 22.56 -17.10 -8.74
C MET A 1 21.64 -17.18 -7.54
N ASN A 2 22.20 -17.19 -6.35
CA ASN A 2 21.47 -17.40 -5.10
C ASN A 2 20.57 -16.17 -4.85
N GLY A 3 19.26 -16.33 -4.70
CA GLY A 3 18.29 -15.22 -4.54
C GLY A 3 18.61 -14.27 -3.39
N MET A 4 19.44 -14.70 -2.43
CA MET A 4 19.88 -13.91 -1.29
C MET A 4 20.89 -12.80 -1.64
N GLU A 5 21.62 -12.90 -2.77
CA GLU A 5 22.59 -11.87 -3.16
C GLU A 5 21.91 -10.56 -3.54
N HIS A 6 20.71 -10.63 -4.13
CA HIS A 6 19.93 -9.46 -4.51
C HIS A 6 19.27 -8.72 -3.31
N LEU A 7 19.38 -9.26 -2.10
CA LEU A 7 18.78 -8.66 -0.89
C LEU A 7 19.80 -7.95 0.00
N LYS A 8 21.05 -7.73 -0.48
CA LYS A 8 22.12 -7.13 0.33
C LYS A 8 22.07 -5.60 0.36
N LYS A 9 21.65 -4.97 -0.75
CA LYS A 9 21.59 -3.50 -0.90
C LYS A 9 20.16 -3.10 -1.17
N ILE A 10 19.54 -2.47 -0.18
CA ILE A 10 18.12 -2.08 -0.27
C ILE A 10 18.00 -0.56 -0.31
N ALA A 11 17.22 -0.05 -1.25
CA ALA A 11 16.76 1.33 -1.23
C ALA A 11 15.24 1.39 -1.02
N VAL A 12 14.79 2.18 -0.04
CA VAL A 12 13.38 2.52 0.18
C VAL A 12 13.09 3.83 -0.55
N ILE A 13 12.16 3.79 -1.49
CA ILE A 13 11.78 4.92 -2.34
C ILE A 13 10.47 5.51 -1.80
N GLY A 14 10.57 6.66 -1.14
CA GLY A 14 9.43 7.37 -0.57
C GLY A 14 9.70 7.98 0.80
N GLY A 15 9.06 9.10 1.09
CA GLY A 15 9.22 9.84 2.36
C GLY A 15 7.94 9.90 3.20
N GLY A 16 6.95 9.03 2.94
CA GLY A 16 5.67 8.99 3.67
C GLY A 16 5.70 8.13 4.94
N SER A 17 4.58 8.06 5.67
CA SER A 17 4.47 7.29 6.93
C SER A 17 4.90 5.83 6.76
N TRP A 18 4.46 5.18 5.67
CA TRP A 18 4.78 3.76 5.45
C TRP A 18 6.26 3.54 5.13
N ALA A 19 6.87 4.42 4.31
CA ALA A 19 8.32 4.39 4.08
C ALA A 19 9.10 4.59 5.39
N THR A 20 8.67 5.53 6.25
CA THR A 20 9.26 5.78 7.56
C THR A 20 9.19 4.53 8.45
N ALA A 21 8.04 3.85 8.50
CA ALA A 21 7.88 2.61 9.26
C ALA A 21 8.75 1.46 8.72
N LEU A 22 8.83 1.28 7.39
CA LEU A 22 9.70 0.28 6.78
C LEU A 22 11.19 0.56 7.04
N MET A 23 11.60 1.82 6.99
CA MET A 23 12.96 2.21 7.34
C MET A 23 13.28 1.93 8.80
N LYS A 24 12.33 2.16 9.73
CA LYS A 24 12.51 1.77 11.16
C LYS A 24 12.80 0.28 11.25
N ILE A 25 11.94 -0.57 10.69
CA ILE A 25 12.11 -2.03 10.75
C ILE A 25 13.46 -2.46 10.18
N LEU A 26 13.81 -2.00 8.97
CA LEU A 26 15.04 -2.42 8.28
C LEU A 26 16.30 -1.93 9.00
N SER A 27 16.30 -0.70 9.49
CA SER A 27 17.47 -0.12 10.19
C SER A 27 17.70 -0.77 11.55
N GLU A 28 16.65 -1.04 12.30
CA GLU A 28 16.76 -1.75 13.60
C GLU A 28 17.25 -3.19 13.43
N ASN A 29 16.73 -3.91 12.43
CA ASN A 29 17.17 -5.27 12.14
C ASN A 29 18.64 -5.29 11.64
N LYS A 30 19.08 -4.27 10.90
CA LYS A 30 20.49 -4.10 10.53
C LYS A 30 21.37 -3.81 11.74
N ALA A 31 20.98 -2.86 12.59
CA ALA A 31 21.75 -2.45 13.76
C ALA A 31 21.87 -3.57 14.81
N SER A 32 20.84 -4.39 14.97
CA SER A 32 20.85 -5.54 15.89
C SER A 32 21.59 -6.78 15.37
N GLY A 33 22.12 -6.74 14.14
CA GLY A 33 22.75 -7.90 13.49
C GLY A 33 21.80 -9.00 13.05
N LYS A 34 20.49 -8.77 13.13
CA LYS A 34 19.45 -9.72 12.64
C LYS A 34 19.42 -9.78 11.10
N SER A 35 19.97 -8.78 10.40
CA SER A 35 20.02 -8.76 8.94
C SER A 35 21.45 -8.64 8.41
N GLN A 36 21.71 -9.25 7.24
CA GLN A 36 22.99 -9.19 6.55
C GLN A 36 23.03 -8.08 5.48
N LEU A 37 22.28 -6.98 5.69
CA LEU A 37 22.26 -5.86 4.77
C LEU A 37 23.64 -5.17 4.74
N SER A 38 24.25 -5.09 3.55
CA SER A 38 25.49 -4.34 3.33
C SER A 38 25.21 -2.83 3.27
N SER A 39 24.14 -2.42 2.58
CA SER A 39 23.70 -1.03 2.54
C SER A 39 22.19 -0.90 2.69
N LEU A 40 21.77 0.23 3.27
CA LEU A 40 20.38 0.64 3.39
C LEU A 40 20.28 2.12 3.00
N SER A 41 19.48 2.40 1.96
CA SER A 41 19.34 3.74 1.42
C SER A 41 17.88 4.19 1.50
N TRP A 42 17.66 5.48 1.67
CA TRP A 42 16.35 6.08 1.76
C TRP A 42 16.22 7.29 0.85
N TRP A 43 15.38 7.19 -0.16
CA TRP A 43 15.07 8.30 -1.02
C TRP A 43 13.89 9.13 -0.50
N VAL A 44 14.10 10.44 -0.43
CA VAL A 44 13.04 11.43 -0.20
C VAL A 44 13.09 12.49 -1.29
N ARG A 45 11.93 13.04 -1.66
CA ARG A 45 11.82 13.90 -2.86
C ARG A 45 12.61 15.21 -2.80
N SER A 46 12.85 15.77 -1.62
CA SER A 46 13.44 17.07 -1.41
C SER A 46 14.79 16.96 -0.73
N GLU A 47 15.82 17.64 -1.25
CA GLU A 47 17.14 17.69 -0.63
C GLU A 47 17.10 18.40 0.74
N GLU A 48 16.28 19.44 0.87
CA GLU A 48 16.05 20.12 2.16
C GLU A 48 15.57 19.11 3.23
N LYS A 49 14.63 18.24 2.83
CA LYS A 49 14.12 17.20 3.71
C LYS A 49 15.17 16.13 4.01
N ALA A 50 15.95 15.72 3.00
CA ALA A 50 17.05 14.77 3.20
C ALA A 50 18.08 15.30 4.20
N GLU A 51 18.47 16.56 4.03
CA GLU A 51 19.41 17.23 4.94
C GLU A 51 18.84 17.36 6.35
N TYR A 52 17.58 17.79 6.48
CA TYR A 52 16.92 17.83 7.78
C TYR A 52 16.96 16.47 8.49
N MET A 53 16.63 15.39 7.76
CA MET A 53 16.62 14.03 8.32
C MET A 53 18.01 13.53 8.70
N ARG A 54 19.06 13.89 7.96
CA ARG A 54 20.46 13.60 8.33
C ARG A 54 20.88 14.28 9.63
N GLN A 55 20.50 15.57 9.78
CA GLN A 55 20.85 16.38 10.94
C GLN A 55 20.02 16.03 12.18
N HIS A 56 18.69 15.91 12.03
CA HIS A 56 17.75 15.74 13.14
C HIS A 56 17.33 14.28 13.39
N LYS A 57 17.77 13.34 12.55
CA LYS A 57 17.58 11.89 12.69
C LYS A 57 16.12 11.43 12.73
N HIS A 58 15.16 12.24 12.29
CA HIS A 58 13.75 11.87 12.18
C HIS A 58 13.10 12.48 10.95
N ASN A 59 11.96 11.91 10.53
CA ASN A 59 11.18 12.47 9.42
C ASN A 59 10.35 13.66 9.94
N PRO A 60 10.48 14.88 9.37
CA PRO A 60 9.76 16.06 9.87
C PRO A 60 8.25 15.99 9.70
N ASP A 61 7.76 15.29 8.65
CA ASP A 61 6.36 15.32 8.26
C ASP A 61 5.58 14.09 8.71
N TYR A 62 6.26 12.96 8.95
CA TYR A 62 5.62 11.67 9.18
C TYR A 62 6.26 10.90 10.32
N ILE A 63 5.46 10.65 11.37
CA ILE A 63 5.87 9.83 12.51
C ILE A 63 7.20 10.35 13.10
N SER A 64 7.23 11.63 13.40
CA SER A 64 8.43 12.34 13.88
C SER A 64 8.95 11.82 15.23
N SER A 65 8.20 10.96 15.92
CA SER A 65 8.62 10.27 17.13
C SER A 65 9.66 9.17 16.91
N ILE A 66 9.84 8.69 15.64
CA ILE A 66 10.87 7.70 15.33
C ILE A 66 12.21 8.42 15.13
N GLU A 67 13.20 8.05 15.94
CA GLU A 67 14.58 8.46 15.76
C GLU A 67 15.38 7.38 15.02
N PHE A 68 16.19 7.77 14.04
CA PHE A 68 17.00 6.87 13.22
C PHE A 68 18.50 7.02 13.55
N ASP A 69 19.21 5.90 13.58
CA ASP A 69 20.67 5.94 13.50
C ASP A 69 21.11 6.18 12.04
N THR A 70 21.24 7.46 11.68
CA THR A 70 21.57 7.89 10.31
C THR A 70 22.97 7.50 9.85
N LYS A 71 23.85 7.01 10.72
CA LYS A 71 25.20 6.55 10.36
C LYS A 71 25.16 5.32 9.44
N HIS A 72 24.08 4.56 9.49
CA HIS A 72 23.90 3.31 8.73
C HIS A 72 22.88 3.41 7.62
N ILE A 73 22.36 4.63 7.36
CA ILE A 73 21.33 4.91 6.35
C ILE A 73 21.82 6.02 5.44
N GLN A 74 21.94 5.74 4.13
CA GLN A 74 22.18 6.78 3.14
C GLN A 74 20.86 7.48 2.80
N ILE A 75 20.67 8.72 3.24
CA ILE A 75 19.47 9.51 2.94
C ILE A 75 19.82 10.52 1.85
N SER A 76 19.08 10.50 0.73
CA SER A 76 19.35 11.36 -0.43
C SER A 76 18.07 11.70 -1.20
N ALA A 77 18.07 12.81 -1.89
CA ALA A 77 17.07 13.18 -2.89
C ALA A 77 17.48 12.75 -4.32
N ASN A 78 18.70 12.26 -4.51
CA ASN A 78 19.18 11.77 -5.81
C ASN A 78 18.69 10.34 -6.08
N LEU A 79 17.54 10.22 -6.73
CA LEU A 79 16.93 8.91 -7.02
C LEU A 79 17.80 8.05 -7.95
N LEU A 80 18.42 8.67 -8.96
CA LEU A 80 19.26 7.95 -9.92
C LEU A 80 20.43 7.25 -9.23
N GLU A 81 21.11 7.95 -8.33
CA GLU A 81 22.22 7.40 -7.55
C GLU A 81 21.76 6.20 -6.69
N LEU A 82 20.71 6.39 -5.88
CA LEU A 82 20.23 5.33 -4.98
C LEU A 82 19.72 4.10 -5.74
N VAL A 83 19.02 4.30 -6.86
CA VAL A 83 18.55 3.21 -7.70
C VAL A 83 19.72 2.48 -8.36
N SER A 84 20.77 3.19 -8.80
CA SER A 84 21.96 2.57 -9.41
C SER A 84 22.68 1.61 -8.45
N GLU A 85 22.81 2.01 -7.21
CA GLU A 85 23.57 1.28 -6.18
C GLU A 85 22.81 0.11 -5.54
N ALA A 86 21.46 0.17 -5.54
CA ALA A 86 20.63 -0.84 -4.89
C ALA A 86 20.41 -2.08 -5.76
N ASP A 87 20.33 -3.25 -5.11
CA ASP A 87 19.92 -4.50 -5.73
C ASP A 87 18.39 -4.70 -5.62
N THR A 88 17.81 -4.19 -4.53
CA THR A 88 16.38 -4.25 -4.21
C THR A 88 15.80 -2.86 -3.98
N LEU A 89 14.69 -2.56 -4.63
CA LEU A 89 13.96 -1.30 -4.51
C LEU A 89 12.60 -1.53 -3.83
N VAL A 90 12.41 -0.95 -2.66
CA VAL A 90 11.11 -0.94 -1.96
C VAL A 90 10.36 0.32 -2.33
N ILE A 91 9.33 0.19 -3.15
CA ILE A 91 8.56 1.32 -3.68
C ILE A 91 7.43 1.66 -2.70
N ALA A 92 7.58 2.76 -1.98
CA ALA A 92 6.67 3.20 -0.91
C ALA A 92 6.19 4.66 -1.10
N ILE A 93 5.92 5.04 -2.35
CA ILE A 93 5.30 6.31 -2.74
C ILE A 93 3.82 6.08 -3.08
N PRO A 94 2.95 7.11 -3.04
CA PRO A 94 1.58 6.96 -3.52
C PRO A 94 1.54 6.61 -5.02
N ALA A 95 0.62 5.71 -5.42
CA ALA A 95 0.50 5.24 -6.80
C ALA A 95 0.40 6.38 -7.83
N ALA A 96 -0.30 7.46 -7.47
CA ALA A 96 -0.47 8.65 -8.31
C ALA A 96 0.84 9.35 -8.69
N PHE A 97 1.93 9.11 -7.98
CA PHE A 97 3.23 9.76 -8.22
C PHE A 97 4.31 8.80 -8.72
N LEU A 98 3.97 7.51 -8.93
CA LEU A 98 4.96 6.52 -9.35
C LEU A 98 5.61 6.89 -10.68
N GLU A 99 4.80 7.17 -11.69
CA GLU A 99 5.29 7.46 -13.05
C GLU A 99 6.16 8.70 -13.07
N SER A 100 5.71 9.80 -12.45
CA SER A 100 6.48 11.05 -12.39
C SER A 100 7.77 10.93 -11.56
N ALA A 101 7.80 10.06 -10.57
CA ALA A 101 9.03 9.81 -9.80
C ALA A 101 10.08 9.05 -10.62
N LEU A 102 9.65 8.19 -11.54
CA LEU A 102 10.54 7.32 -12.33
C LEU A 102 10.83 7.85 -13.73
N GLU A 103 10.14 8.90 -14.21
CA GLU A 103 10.18 9.38 -15.61
C GLU A 103 11.58 9.74 -16.12
N ASN A 104 12.45 10.23 -15.23
CA ASN A 104 13.81 10.68 -15.58
C ASN A 104 14.87 9.57 -15.41
N LEU A 105 14.47 8.34 -15.06
CA LEU A 105 15.38 7.22 -14.91
C LEU A 105 15.51 6.44 -16.23
N PRO A 106 16.73 6.03 -16.61
CA PRO A 106 16.91 5.12 -17.74
C PRO A 106 16.15 3.80 -17.50
N LYS A 107 15.47 3.29 -18.52
CA LYS A 107 14.68 2.05 -18.37
C LYS A 107 15.51 0.84 -17.96
N ASP A 108 16.72 0.76 -18.43
CA ASP A 108 17.66 -0.34 -18.17
C ASP A 108 18.23 -0.33 -16.75
N ILE A 109 18.08 0.78 -16.01
CA ILE A 109 18.55 0.89 -14.61
C ILE A 109 17.86 -0.14 -13.70
N PHE A 110 16.64 -0.57 -14.06
CA PHE A 110 15.88 -1.56 -13.29
C PHE A 110 16.25 -3.01 -13.62
N LYS A 111 17.05 -3.22 -14.69
CA LYS A 111 17.49 -4.55 -15.09
C LYS A 111 18.15 -5.27 -13.92
N ASP A 112 17.77 -6.51 -13.73
CA ASP A 112 18.28 -7.40 -12.66
C ASP A 112 17.96 -6.99 -11.22
N LYS A 113 17.19 -5.92 -10.98
CA LYS A 113 16.78 -5.52 -9.65
C LYS A 113 15.54 -6.29 -9.18
N VAL A 114 15.41 -6.40 -7.86
CA VAL A 114 14.19 -6.85 -7.20
C VAL A 114 13.32 -5.65 -6.91
N ILE A 115 12.08 -5.70 -7.34
CA ILE A 115 11.09 -4.65 -7.06
C ILE A 115 10.14 -5.15 -5.97
N VAL A 116 10.06 -4.40 -4.88
CA VAL A 116 9.15 -4.68 -3.78
C VAL A 116 8.09 -3.59 -3.73
N SER A 117 6.89 -3.92 -4.19
CA SER A 117 5.75 -3.00 -4.13
C SER A 117 5.24 -2.92 -2.69
N ALA A 118 5.24 -1.71 -2.12
CA ALA A 118 4.56 -1.37 -0.88
C ALA A 118 3.40 -0.38 -1.14
N ILE A 119 3.05 -0.20 -2.41
CA ILE A 119 1.98 0.68 -2.89
C ILE A 119 0.64 -0.04 -2.79
N LYS A 120 -0.40 0.68 -2.41
CA LYS A 120 -1.77 0.17 -2.26
C LYS A 120 -2.73 0.90 -3.20
N GLY A 121 -2.36 0.99 -4.47
CA GLY A 121 -3.09 1.70 -5.53
C GLY A 121 -2.73 1.16 -6.92
N LEU A 122 -3.44 1.63 -7.95
CA LEU A 122 -3.17 1.33 -9.36
C LEU A 122 -2.41 2.49 -10.00
N VAL A 123 -1.52 2.17 -10.94
CA VAL A 123 -0.83 3.16 -11.78
C VAL A 123 -1.88 3.92 -12.61
N PRO A 124 -1.95 5.27 -12.54
CA PRO A 124 -3.10 6.00 -13.08
C PRO A 124 -3.28 5.90 -14.58
N THR A 125 -2.20 5.88 -15.36
CA THR A 125 -2.26 5.87 -16.84
C THR A 125 -2.61 4.50 -17.37
N THR A 126 -2.00 3.43 -16.83
CA THR A 126 -2.15 2.05 -17.32
C THR A 126 -3.26 1.27 -16.61
N LYS A 127 -3.73 1.74 -15.43
CA LYS A 127 -4.67 1.04 -14.54
C LYS A 127 -4.15 -0.30 -14.02
N GLN A 128 -2.86 -0.53 -14.15
CA GLN A 128 -2.20 -1.75 -13.68
C GLN A 128 -1.85 -1.68 -12.19
N ILE A 129 -1.73 -2.83 -11.57
CA ILE A 129 -1.01 -2.97 -10.31
C ILE A 129 0.48 -2.70 -10.56
N VAL A 130 1.20 -2.34 -9.50
CA VAL A 130 2.60 -1.91 -9.63
C VAL A 130 3.50 -3.03 -10.14
N GLY A 131 3.28 -4.27 -9.72
CA GLY A 131 4.01 -5.42 -10.21
C GLY A 131 3.90 -5.59 -11.73
N ASP A 132 2.68 -5.61 -12.26
CA ASP A 132 2.44 -5.75 -13.71
C ASP A 132 3.00 -4.53 -14.49
N TYR A 133 2.93 -3.32 -13.93
CA TYR A 133 3.54 -2.14 -14.54
C TYR A 133 5.07 -2.27 -14.71
N PHE A 134 5.78 -2.76 -13.68
CA PHE A 134 7.23 -2.97 -13.80
C PHE A 134 7.58 -4.10 -14.78
N ILE A 135 6.78 -5.16 -14.84
CA ILE A 135 6.95 -6.25 -15.81
C ILE A 135 6.81 -5.70 -17.24
N ASP A 136 5.70 -5.02 -17.54
CA ASP A 136 5.36 -4.61 -18.90
C ASP A 136 6.17 -3.41 -19.38
N HIS A 137 6.48 -2.45 -18.48
CA HIS A 137 7.12 -1.19 -18.85
C HIS A 137 8.66 -1.25 -18.80
N TYR A 138 9.21 -2.01 -17.84
CA TYR A 138 10.66 -2.12 -17.62
C TYR A 138 11.23 -3.51 -17.90
N GLY A 139 10.40 -4.49 -18.26
CA GLY A 139 10.84 -5.85 -18.61
C GLY A 139 11.37 -6.63 -17.39
N ILE A 140 10.89 -6.34 -16.19
CA ILE A 140 11.30 -7.04 -14.97
C ILE A 140 10.69 -8.45 -14.98
N GLU A 141 11.52 -9.47 -14.68
CA GLU A 141 11.03 -10.82 -14.55
C GLU A 141 10.04 -10.95 -13.38
N GLU A 142 8.90 -11.61 -13.59
CA GLU A 142 7.83 -11.77 -12.59
C GLU A 142 8.34 -12.33 -11.25
N LYS A 143 9.33 -13.24 -11.28
CA LYS A 143 9.97 -13.79 -10.06
C LYS A 143 10.74 -12.76 -9.23
N ARG A 144 11.04 -11.57 -9.78
CA ARG A 144 11.71 -10.46 -9.11
C ARG A 144 10.73 -9.40 -8.56
N ILE A 145 9.44 -9.63 -8.72
CA ILE A 145 8.40 -8.79 -8.14
C ILE A 145 7.98 -9.36 -6.80
N LEU A 146 8.11 -8.55 -5.76
CA LEU A 146 7.61 -8.82 -4.42
C LEU A 146 6.57 -7.76 -4.02
N VAL A 147 5.68 -8.13 -3.12
CA VAL A 147 4.63 -7.24 -2.61
C VAL A 147 4.58 -7.30 -1.08
N ILE A 148 4.53 -6.14 -0.44
CA ILE A 148 4.27 -6.01 1.00
C ILE A 148 2.81 -5.62 1.20
N SER A 149 2.07 -6.40 1.97
CA SER A 149 0.68 -6.12 2.36
C SER A 149 0.39 -6.63 3.77
N GLY A 150 -0.84 -6.46 4.22
CA GLY A 150 -1.32 -6.97 5.51
C GLY A 150 -1.80 -5.86 6.46
N PRO A 151 -2.42 -6.26 7.59
CA PRO A 151 -3.00 -5.36 8.59
C PRO A 151 -1.90 -4.64 9.37
N CYS A 152 -1.43 -3.50 8.83
CA CYS A 152 -0.26 -2.82 9.38
C CYS A 152 -0.37 -1.31 9.14
N HIS A 153 -0.76 -0.57 10.16
CA HIS A 153 -0.68 0.89 10.15
C HIS A 153 0.70 1.36 10.55
N ALA A 154 1.25 2.33 9.82
CA ALA A 154 2.58 2.86 10.07
C ALA A 154 2.74 3.43 11.49
N GLU A 155 1.69 4.03 12.03
CA GLU A 155 1.63 4.60 13.38
C GLU A 155 1.71 3.49 14.46
N GLU A 156 1.11 2.34 14.22
CA GLU A 156 1.19 1.19 15.14
C GLU A 156 2.57 0.53 15.09
N VAL A 157 3.15 0.41 13.90
CA VAL A 157 4.53 -0.07 13.72
C VAL A 157 5.52 0.85 14.41
N ALA A 158 5.33 2.16 14.29
CA ALA A 158 6.15 3.15 14.98
C ALA A 158 6.14 2.97 16.50
N ASN A 159 4.99 2.59 17.05
CA ASN A 159 4.78 2.30 18.46
C ASN A 159 5.05 0.82 18.84
N GLU A 160 5.72 0.06 17.97
CA GLU A 160 6.14 -1.33 18.18
C GLU A 160 4.97 -2.27 18.55
N LYS A 161 3.76 -1.96 18.05
CA LYS A 161 2.61 -2.85 18.22
C LYS A 161 2.76 -4.07 17.32
N LEU A 162 2.50 -5.25 17.87
CA LEU A 162 2.62 -6.51 17.13
C LEU A 162 1.78 -6.44 15.84
N SER A 163 2.46 -6.52 14.72
CA SER A 163 1.87 -6.40 13.39
C SER A 163 2.27 -7.56 12.49
N TYR A 164 1.40 -7.90 11.55
CA TYR A 164 1.63 -9.00 10.61
C TYR A 164 1.75 -8.46 9.19
N LEU A 165 2.87 -8.75 8.53
CA LEU A 165 3.12 -8.42 7.13
C LEU A 165 3.05 -9.69 6.27
N THR A 166 2.38 -9.61 5.15
CA THR A 166 2.43 -10.63 4.10
C THR A 166 3.40 -10.16 3.02
N ILE A 167 4.37 -11.02 2.71
CA ILE A 167 5.30 -10.83 1.60
C ILE A 167 4.90 -11.80 0.50
N ALA A 168 4.38 -11.27 -0.60
CA ALA A 168 3.98 -12.08 -1.75
C ALA A 168 5.02 -12.00 -2.86
N GLY A 169 5.28 -13.15 -3.51
CA GLY A 169 6.22 -13.28 -4.62
C GLY A 169 6.33 -14.71 -5.11
N LEU A 170 6.84 -14.93 -6.33
CA LEU A 170 6.95 -16.27 -6.92
C LEU A 170 8.26 -17.01 -6.58
N GLY A 171 9.31 -16.30 -6.24
CA GLY A 171 10.60 -16.87 -5.88
C GLY A 171 10.72 -17.24 -4.42
N ASN A 172 10.51 -18.52 -4.05
CA ASN A 172 10.46 -18.94 -2.65
C ASN A 172 11.65 -18.49 -1.77
N GLU A 173 12.88 -18.60 -2.24
CA GLU A 173 14.08 -18.16 -1.49
C GLU A 173 14.11 -16.64 -1.30
N MET A 174 13.86 -15.90 -2.37
CA MET A 174 13.85 -14.44 -2.37
C MET A 174 12.74 -13.89 -1.46
N VAL A 175 11.52 -14.44 -1.57
CA VAL A 175 10.38 -14.05 -0.72
C VAL A 175 10.68 -14.30 0.75
N ARG A 176 11.20 -15.49 1.10
CA ARG A 176 11.57 -15.83 2.48
C ARG A 176 12.73 -14.99 2.99
N GLY A 177 13.73 -14.74 2.14
CA GLY A 177 14.86 -13.88 2.47
C GLY A 177 14.41 -12.45 2.79
N PHE A 178 13.57 -11.87 1.92
CA PHE A 178 13.03 -10.53 2.15
C PHE A 178 12.10 -10.49 3.38
N ALA A 179 11.26 -11.50 3.58
CA ALA A 179 10.42 -11.63 4.77
C ALA A 179 11.25 -11.67 6.06
N ALA A 180 12.38 -12.38 6.06
CA ALA A 180 13.29 -12.44 7.20
C ALA A 180 13.91 -11.09 7.54
N LEU A 181 14.19 -10.23 6.53
CA LEU A 181 14.71 -8.88 6.74
C LEU A 181 13.75 -7.96 7.50
N LEU A 182 12.45 -8.22 7.41
CA LEU A 182 11.42 -7.44 8.09
C LEU A 182 10.96 -8.04 9.42
N ASN A 183 11.26 -9.34 9.67
CA ASN A 183 10.79 -10.02 10.88
C ASN A 183 11.58 -9.59 12.11
N ASN A 184 10.89 -9.21 13.20
CA ASN A 184 11.49 -8.85 14.49
C ASN A 184 10.53 -9.09 15.65
N ASP A 185 10.73 -8.46 16.80
CA ASP A 185 9.95 -8.72 18.00
C ASP A 185 8.50 -8.23 17.90
N TYR A 186 8.25 -7.19 17.11
CA TYR A 186 6.92 -6.61 16.88
C TYR A 186 6.39 -6.77 15.44
N ILE A 187 7.19 -7.31 14.52
CA ILE A 187 6.75 -7.66 13.16
C ILE A 187 6.86 -9.16 12.94
N ARG A 188 5.74 -9.77 12.56
CA ARG A 188 5.69 -11.16 12.07
C ARG A 188 5.44 -11.15 10.57
N THR A 189 6.20 -11.93 9.84
CA THR A 189 6.06 -12.04 8.39
C THR A 189 5.45 -13.36 7.98
N VAL A 190 4.56 -13.31 6.99
CA VAL A 190 3.92 -14.47 6.34
C VAL A 190 4.23 -14.40 4.85
N VAL A 191 4.54 -15.52 4.22
CA VAL A 191 4.82 -15.57 2.79
C VAL A 191 3.61 -16.04 1.99
N SER A 192 3.47 -15.53 0.76
CA SER A 192 2.40 -15.87 -0.16
C SER A 192 2.96 -15.96 -1.59
N SER A 193 2.37 -16.82 -2.43
CA SER A 193 2.64 -16.84 -3.87
C SER A 193 1.64 -16.02 -4.69
N ASP A 194 0.60 -15.48 -4.05
CA ASP A 194 -0.46 -14.72 -4.74
C ASP A 194 -0.10 -13.24 -4.85
N VAL A 195 0.79 -12.90 -5.76
CA VAL A 195 1.27 -11.52 -6.00
C VAL A 195 0.12 -10.61 -6.40
N ARG A 196 -0.56 -10.94 -7.51
CA ARG A 196 -1.64 -10.11 -8.07
C ARG A 196 -2.82 -9.97 -7.11
N GLY A 197 -3.24 -11.08 -6.47
CA GLY A 197 -4.30 -11.03 -5.48
C GLY A 197 -3.98 -10.16 -4.29
N THR A 198 -2.73 -10.18 -3.83
CA THR A 198 -2.26 -9.35 -2.70
C THR A 198 -2.27 -7.86 -3.05
N GLU A 199 -1.80 -7.47 -4.25
CA GLU A 199 -1.84 -6.06 -4.69
C GLU A 199 -3.29 -5.57 -4.90
N TYR A 200 -4.11 -6.29 -5.66
CA TYR A 200 -5.51 -5.91 -5.86
C TYR A 200 -6.32 -5.91 -4.56
N GLY A 201 -6.05 -6.84 -3.66
CA GLY A 201 -6.65 -6.85 -2.32
C GLY A 201 -6.36 -5.58 -1.55
N ALA A 202 -5.11 -5.10 -1.61
CA ALA A 202 -4.69 -3.85 -0.98
C ALA A 202 -5.32 -2.59 -1.62
N VAL A 203 -5.62 -2.62 -2.92
CA VAL A 203 -6.37 -1.56 -3.62
C VAL A 203 -7.83 -1.56 -3.17
N LEU A 204 -8.49 -2.72 -3.25
CA LEU A 204 -9.90 -2.91 -2.94
C LEU A 204 -10.25 -2.52 -1.50
N LYS A 205 -9.42 -2.92 -0.52
CA LYS A 205 -9.68 -2.57 0.88
C LYS A 205 -9.75 -1.07 1.12
N ASN A 206 -8.98 -0.26 0.37
CA ASN A 206 -8.99 1.19 0.49
C ASN A 206 -10.33 1.78 0.03
N ILE A 207 -10.93 1.21 -1.01
CA ILE A 207 -12.27 1.59 -1.48
C ILE A 207 -13.33 1.22 -0.44
N TYR A 208 -13.25 0.01 0.11
CA TYR A 208 -14.19 -0.45 1.13
C TYR A 208 -14.05 0.33 2.44
N ALA A 209 -12.85 0.81 2.77
CA ALA A 209 -12.65 1.70 3.90
C ALA A 209 -13.31 3.07 3.68
N VAL A 210 -13.33 3.60 2.46
CA VAL A 210 -14.11 4.79 2.12
C VAL A 210 -15.60 4.52 2.31
N ALA A 211 -16.12 3.39 1.83
CA ALA A 211 -17.53 3.00 2.04
C ALA A 211 -17.87 2.92 3.54
N ALA A 212 -17.01 2.27 4.33
CA ALA A 212 -17.16 2.18 5.79
C ALA A 212 -17.21 3.56 6.45
N GLY A 213 -16.31 4.45 6.01
CA GLY A 213 -16.30 5.84 6.47
C GLY A 213 -17.59 6.58 6.13
N ILE A 214 -18.08 6.47 4.89
CA ILE A 214 -19.35 7.09 4.46
C ILE A 214 -20.51 6.62 5.35
N CYS A 215 -20.62 5.31 5.57
CA CYS A 215 -21.65 4.74 6.42
C CYS A 215 -21.54 5.25 7.86
N HIS A 216 -20.34 5.33 8.42
CA HIS A 216 -20.12 5.89 9.74
C HIS A 216 -20.53 7.37 9.82
N GLY A 217 -20.16 8.18 8.84
CA GLY A 217 -20.52 9.60 8.77
C GLY A 217 -22.02 9.85 8.64
N LEU A 218 -22.75 8.92 8.02
CA LEU A 218 -24.21 8.92 7.93
C LEU A 218 -24.92 8.44 9.20
N GLY A 219 -24.16 7.95 10.21
CA GLY A 219 -24.73 7.47 11.47
C GLY A 219 -25.15 5.99 11.45
N TYR A 220 -24.74 5.20 10.48
CA TYR A 220 -24.94 3.74 10.51
C TYR A 220 -24.09 3.11 11.65
N GLY A 221 -24.73 2.24 12.44
CA GLY A 221 -24.10 1.56 13.56
C GLY A 221 -23.28 0.33 13.18
N ASP A 222 -22.68 -0.31 14.20
CA ASP A 222 -21.75 -1.45 14.04
C ASP A 222 -22.38 -2.67 13.38
N ASN A 223 -23.70 -2.90 13.57
CA ASN A 223 -24.40 -4.01 12.89
C ASN A 223 -24.31 -3.84 11.36
N PHE A 224 -24.57 -2.65 10.84
CA PHE A 224 -24.46 -2.41 9.40
C PHE A 224 -23.01 -2.43 8.92
N GLN A 225 -22.06 -1.91 9.72
CA GLN A 225 -20.64 -2.00 9.42
C GLN A 225 -20.19 -3.45 9.26
N ALA A 226 -20.64 -4.36 10.12
CA ALA A 226 -20.33 -5.79 10.01
C ALA A 226 -20.88 -6.39 8.70
N VAL A 227 -22.12 -6.06 8.32
CA VAL A 227 -22.71 -6.47 7.04
C VAL A 227 -21.93 -5.91 5.86
N LEU A 228 -21.54 -4.62 5.91
CA LEU A 228 -20.74 -4.00 4.86
C LEU A 228 -19.39 -4.71 4.70
N MET A 229 -18.67 -5.00 5.79
CA MET A 229 -17.38 -5.70 5.74
C MET A 229 -17.52 -7.13 5.21
N SER A 230 -18.57 -7.85 5.62
CA SER A 230 -18.89 -9.18 5.08
C SER A 230 -19.15 -9.15 3.57
N ASN A 231 -19.87 -8.17 3.08
CA ASN A 231 -20.12 -8.00 1.65
C ASN A 231 -18.87 -7.47 0.90
N SER A 232 -18.04 -6.67 1.54
CA SER A 232 -16.76 -6.20 0.98
C SER A 232 -15.81 -7.36 0.68
N ILE A 233 -15.64 -8.30 1.61
CA ILE A 233 -14.80 -9.47 1.36
C ILE A 233 -15.38 -10.40 0.29
N ARG A 234 -16.71 -10.51 0.18
CA ARG A 234 -17.38 -11.25 -0.90
C ARG A 234 -17.18 -10.58 -2.26
N GLU A 235 -17.28 -9.26 -2.33
CA GLU A 235 -17.01 -8.47 -3.54
C GLU A 235 -15.54 -8.59 -3.94
N MET A 236 -14.61 -8.46 -3.01
CA MET A 236 -13.18 -8.69 -3.23
C MET A 236 -12.92 -10.09 -3.79
N LYS A 237 -13.48 -11.13 -3.18
CA LYS A 237 -13.33 -12.52 -3.67
C LYS A 237 -13.82 -12.68 -5.10
N ARG A 238 -14.96 -12.06 -5.43
CA ARG A 238 -15.54 -12.11 -6.79
C ARG A 238 -14.64 -11.46 -7.81
N PHE A 239 -14.11 -10.26 -7.49
CA PHE A 239 -13.18 -9.55 -8.36
C PHE A 239 -11.89 -10.34 -8.58
N LEU A 240 -11.25 -10.79 -7.49
CA LEU A 240 -9.97 -11.49 -7.56
C LEU A 240 -10.03 -12.82 -8.31
N ARG A 241 -11.17 -13.52 -8.34
CA ARG A 241 -11.38 -14.71 -9.17
C ARG A 241 -11.33 -14.41 -10.67
N ASN A 242 -11.67 -13.19 -11.10
CA ASN A 242 -11.60 -12.78 -12.49
C ASN A 242 -10.18 -12.31 -12.89
N ILE A 243 -9.29 -12.03 -11.90
CA ILE A 243 -7.90 -11.64 -12.18
C ILE A 243 -7.04 -12.88 -12.42
N THR A 244 -7.12 -13.86 -11.53
CA THR A 244 -6.37 -15.11 -11.62
C THR A 244 -7.17 -16.25 -11.01
N ASP A 245 -7.17 -17.40 -11.68
CA ASP A 245 -7.79 -18.64 -11.17
C ASP A 245 -6.83 -19.29 -10.15
N THR A 246 -6.76 -18.72 -8.97
CA THR A 246 -5.94 -19.19 -7.85
C THR A 246 -6.85 -19.60 -6.69
N ASP A 247 -6.60 -20.76 -6.07
CA ASP A 247 -7.29 -21.15 -4.84
C ASP A 247 -6.85 -20.24 -3.68
N ARG A 248 -7.57 -19.14 -3.56
CA ARG A 248 -7.24 -18.03 -2.66
C ARG A 248 -7.97 -18.14 -1.35
N LYS A 249 -7.21 -18.24 -0.27
CA LYS A 249 -7.76 -18.19 1.10
C LYS A 249 -8.04 -16.74 1.48
N ILE A 250 -9.20 -16.23 1.06
CA ILE A 250 -9.58 -14.83 1.21
C ILE A 250 -9.68 -14.36 2.69
N ASN A 251 -9.75 -15.29 3.63
CA ASN A 251 -9.75 -15.03 5.07
C ASN A 251 -8.35 -14.83 5.68
N HIS A 252 -7.28 -14.96 4.89
CA HIS A 252 -5.93 -14.65 5.36
C HIS A 252 -5.75 -13.15 5.66
N SER A 253 -4.74 -12.85 6.50
CA SER A 253 -4.47 -11.49 6.99
C SER A 253 -4.21 -10.47 5.88
N ALA A 254 -3.64 -10.88 4.73
CA ALA A 254 -3.44 -9.99 3.59
C ALA A 254 -4.74 -9.47 2.96
N TYR A 255 -5.86 -10.18 3.14
CA TYR A 255 -7.17 -9.82 2.60
C TYR A 255 -8.13 -9.38 3.71
N LEU A 256 -8.76 -10.35 4.41
CA LEU A 256 -9.74 -10.05 5.45
C LEU A 256 -9.12 -9.23 6.59
N GLY A 257 -7.92 -9.59 7.06
CA GLY A 257 -7.27 -8.86 8.15
C GLY A 257 -7.00 -7.40 7.78
N ASP A 258 -6.42 -7.16 6.60
CA ASP A 258 -6.11 -5.81 6.11
C ASP A 258 -7.39 -5.00 5.79
N LEU A 259 -8.45 -5.65 5.31
CA LEU A 259 -9.77 -5.05 5.15
C LEU A 259 -10.34 -4.58 6.50
N LEU A 260 -10.36 -5.46 7.51
CA LEU A 260 -10.93 -5.15 8.81
C LEU A 260 -10.18 -4.00 9.50
N VAL A 261 -8.84 -4.06 9.57
CA VAL A 261 -8.07 -3.00 10.20
C VAL A 261 -8.27 -1.67 9.49
N THR A 262 -8.35 -1.66 8.14
CA THR A 262 -8.53 -0.43 7.37
C THR A 262 -9.96 0.14 7.50
N GLY A 263 -10.96 -0.73 7.61
CA GLY A 263 -12.38 -0.33 7.74
C GLY A 263 -12.78 0.16 9.13
N TYR A 264 -12.09 -0.30 10.18
CA TYR A 264 -12.42 0.05 11.57
C TYR A 264 -11.44 1.04 12.22
N SER A 265 -10.17 1.06 11.82
CA SER A 265 -9.15 1.87 12.48
C SER A 265 -9.39 3.38 12.31
N VAL A 266 -9.12 4.10 13.40
CA VAL A 266 -9.09 5.58 13.41
C VAL A 266 -7.91 6.15 12.61
N HIS A 267 -6.85 5.35 12.41
CA HIS A 267 -5.69 5.74 11.60
C HIS A 267 -5.94 5.61 10.10
N SER A 268 -7.09 5.05 9.68
CA SER A 268 -7.41 4.86 8.27
C SER A 268 -7.81 6.17 7.60
N ARG A 269 -6.91 6.74 6.81
CA ARG A 269 -7.16 7.93 5.99
C ARG A 269 -8.36 7.77 5.05
N ASN A 270 -8.52 6.58 4.47
CA ASN A 270 -9.65 6.27 3.59
C ASN A 270 -10.97 6.31 4.36
N ARG A 271 -11.01 5.73 5.56
CA ARG A 271 -12.18 5.79 6.44
C ARG A 271 -12.49 7.24 6.86
N THR A 272 -11.47 8.04 7.20
CA THR A 272 -11.62 9.46 7.53
C THR A 272 -12.21 10.25 6.36
N PHE A 273 -11.68 10.06 5.15
CA PHE A 273 -12.21 10.67 3.93
C PHE A 273 -13.68 10.31 3.71
N GLY A 274 -14.02 9.03 3.78
CA GLY A 274 -15.40 8.58 3.67
C GLY A 274 -16.33 9.17 4.75
N ASN A 275 -15.86 9.27 5.99
CA ASN A 275 -16.62 9.85 7.09
C ASN A 275 -16.98 11.33 6.84
N MET A 276 -16.07 12.11 6.28
CA MET A 276 -16.34 13.48 5.88
C MET A 276 -17.42 13.54 4.80
N LEU A 277 -17.34 12.68 3.76
CA LEU A 277 -18.36 12.60 2.71
C LEU A 277 -19.72 12.21 3.29
N GLY A 278 -19.77 11.25 4.22
CA GLY A 278 -20.98 10.86 4.93
C GLY A 278 -21.61 11.99 5.75
N LYS A 279 -20.78 12.87 6.32
CA LYS A 279 -21.19 14.09 7.05
C LYS A 279 -21.61 15.23 6.13
N GLY A 280 -21.53 15.07 4.80
CA GLY A 280 -21.96 16.06 3.84
C GLY A 280 -20.88 17.02 3.34
N TYR A 281 -19.60 16.76 3.63
CA TYR A 281 -18.50 17.49 3.00
C TYR A 281 -18.47 17.21 1.50
N THR A 282 -18.16 18.23 0.71
CA THR A 282 -17.84 18.01 -0.70
C THR A 282 -16.50 17.27 -0.82
N VAL A 283 -16.28 16.57 -1.94
CA VAL A 283 -15.01 15.88 -2.22
C VAL A 283 -13.82 16.85 -2.11
N GLN A 284 -13.95 18.05 -2.67
CA GLN A 284 -12.90 19.07 -2.62
C GLN A 284 -12.62 19.54 -1.18
N ALA A 285 -13.66 19.82 -0.40
CA ALA A 285 -13.51 20.22 1.00
C ALA A 285 -12.82 19.11 1.83
N ALA A 286 -13.23 17.84 1.64
CA ALA A 286 -12.62 16.72 2.32
C ALA A 286 -11.14 16.53 1.94
N GLN A 287 -10.78 16.73 0.66
CA GLN A 287 -9.39 16.66 0.21
C GLN A 287 -8.51 17.79 0.76
N LEU A 288 -9.04 19.01 0.83
CA LEU A 288 -8.33 20.17 1.41
C LEU A 288 -8.08 20.04 2.91
N GLU A 289 -9.06 19.48 3.64
CA GLU A 289 -8.95 19.26 5.08
C GLU A 289 -7.94 18.15 5.44
N MET A 290 -7.74 17.19 4.53
CA MET A 290 -6.85 16.08 4.76
C MET A 290 -5.39 16.46 4.43
N LYS A 291 -4.50 16.39 5.44
CA LYS A 291 -3.05 16.61 5.25
C LYS A 291 -2.37 15.53 4.38
N MET A 292 -3.02 14.38 4.21
CA MET A 292 -2.46 13.23 3.49
C MET A 292 -3.48 12.64 2.52
N ILE A 293 -3.00 12.10 1.42
CA ILE A 293 -3.82 11.51 0.35
C ILE A 293 -4.58 10.28 0.87
N ALA A 294 -5.88 10.23 0.58
CA ALA A 294 -6.67 9.01 0.68
C ALA A 294 -6.56 8.23 -0.64
N GLU A 295 -5.78 7.17 -0.65
CA GLU A 295 -5.56 6.31 -1.83
C GLU A 295 -6.87 5.76 -2.40
N GLY A 296 -7.88 5.53 -1.55
CA GLY A 296 -9.21 5.06 -1.96
C GLY A 296 -9.93 6.02 -2.91
N TYR A 297 -9.61 7.32 -2.90
CA TYR A 297 -10.13 8.26 -3.89
C TYR A 297 -9.69 7.85 -5.29
N TYR A 298 -8.39 7.77 -5.55
CA TYR A 298 -7.86 7.40 -6.86
C TYR A 298 -8.15 5.94 -7.22
N ALA A 299 -8.04 5.05 -6.24
CA ALA A 299 -8.32 3.63 -6.41
C ALA A 299 -9.76 3.39 -6.91
N THR A 300 -10.73 4.13 -6.39
CA THR A 300 -12.13 4.02 -6.81
C THR A 300 -12.30 4.29 -8.31
N LYS A 301 -11.71 5.37 -8.81
CA LYS A 301 -11.79 5.71 -10.24
C LYS A 301 -11.11 4.64 -11.10
N ASN A 302 -9.85 4.37 -10.79
CA ASN A 302 -9.03 3.47 -11.61
C ASN A 302 -9.60 2.05 -11.65
N LEU A 303 -10.11 1.55 -10.51
CA LEU A 303 -10.70 0.21 -10.47
C LEU A 303 -12.08 0.16 -11.12
N HIS A 304 -12.87 1.23 -11.03
CA HIS A 304 -14.16 1.32 -11.72
C HIS A 304 -13.95 1.27 -13.23
N GLU A 305 -13.05 2.09 -13.79
CA GLU A 305 -12.69 2.09 -15.20
C GLU A 305 -12.13 0.72 -15.68
N LEU A 306 -11.32 0.07 -14.84
CA LEU A 306 -10.84 -1.29 -15.11
C LEU A 306 -12.00 -2.28 -15.15
N ASN A 307 -12.92 -2.18 -14.20
CA ASN A 307 -14.07 -3.08 -14.07
C ASN A 307 -15.12 -2.92 -15.19
N GLU A 308 -15.19 -1.76 -15.86
CA GLU A 308 -16.02 -1.58 -17.06
C GLU A 308 -15.67 -2.59 -18.16
N LYS A 309 -14.40 -3.01 -18.24
CA LYS A 309 -13.94 -4.03 -19.19
C LYS A 309 -14.16 -5.45 -18.67
N MET A 310 -14.10 -5.64 -17.35
CA MET A 310 -14.19 -6.96 -16.71
C MET A 310 -15.63 -7.38 -16.41
N LEU A 311 -16.54 -6.42 -16.29
CA LEU A 311 -17.97 -6.62 -16.02
C LEU A 311 -18.26 -7.43 -14.75
N VAL A 312 -17.39 -7.35 -13.74
CA VAL A 312 -17.60 -8.01 -12.45
C VAL A 312 -18.64 -7.23 -11.64
N LYS A 313 -19.60 -7.92 -11.03
CA LYS A 313 -20.62 -7.29 -10.17
C LYS A 313 -19.99 -6.75 -8.89
N MET A 314 -19.83 -5.42 -8.78
CA MET A 314 -19.17 -4.73 -7.66
C MET A 314 -20.02 -3.60 -7.08
N PRO A 315 -21.15 -3.91 -6.42
CA PRO A 315 -22.10 -2.89 -5.97
C PRO A 315 -21.52 -1.89 -4.94
N ILE A 316 -20.51 -2.28 -4.14
CA ILE A 316 -19.88 -1.35 -3.18
C ILE A 316 -18.96 -0.38 -3.92
N LEU A 317 -18.09 -0.87 -4.82
CA LEU A 317 -17.27 -0.02 -5.69
C LEU A 317 -18.12 0.98 -6.47
N ASP A 318 -19.18 0.50 -7.14
CA ASP A 318 -20.08 1.35 -7.94
C ASP A 318 -20.73 2.44 -7.08
N THR A 319 -21.14 2.09 -5.86
CA THR A 319 -21.76 3.07 -4.93
C THR A 319 -20.76 4.13 -4.50
N VAL A 320 -19.53 3.75 -4.16
CA VAL A 320 -18.46 4.69 -3.78
C VAL A 320 -18.12 5.60 -4.97
N PHE A 321 -17.99 5.03 -6.18
CA PHE A 321 -17.75 5.80 -7.40
C PHE A 321 -18.85 6.84 -7.65
N GLN A 322 -20.11 6.43 -7.55
CA GLN A 322 -21.26 7.33 -7.74
C GLN A 322 -21.27 8.51 -6.76
N ILE A 323 -20.87 8.28 -5.51
CA ILE A 323 -20.79 9.34 -4.51
C ILE A 323 -19.65 10.31 -4.81
N ILE A 324 -18.46 9.78 -5.13
CA ILE A 324 -17.25 10.58 -5.29
C ILE A 324 -17.22 11.32 -6.64
N TYR A 325 -17.54 10.63 -7.73
CA TYR A 325 -17.32 11.12 -9.09
C TYR A 325 -18.59 11.57 -9.83
N GLU A 326 -19.76 11.03 -9.46
CA GLU A 326 -21.03 11.45 -10.05
C GLU A 326 -21.82 12.42 -9.14
N GLY A 327 -21.31 12.73 -7.96
CA GLY A 327 -21.95 13.67 -7.03
C GLY A 327 -23.29 13.19 -6.47
N LYS A 328 -23.56 11.88 -6.48
CA LYS A 328 -24.79 11.33 -5.92
C LYS A 328 -24.85 11.49 -4.40
N SER A 329 -26.02 11.77 -3.87
CA SER A 329 -26.24 11.87 -2.42
C SER A 329 -25.78 10.59 -1.72
N ALA A 330 -24.82 10.73 -0.78
CA ALA A 330 -24.30 9.60 0.00
C ALA A 330 -25.44 8.85 0.71
N LYS A 331 -26.38 9.57 1.33
CA LYS A 331 -27.54 8.98 2.02
C LYS A 331 -28.38 8.10 1.10
N LYS A 332 -28.76 8.61 -0.09
CA LYS A 332 -29.59 7.86 -1.06
C LYS A 332 -28.81 6.67 -1.66
N ALA A 333 -27.54 6.86 -1.95
CA ALA A 333 -26.69 5.81 -2.55
C ALA A 333 -26.47 4.65 -1.56
N ILE A 334 -26.16 4.93 -0.29
CA ILE A 334 -25.99 3.89 0.74
C ILE A 334 -27.32 3.20 1.05
N GLN A 335 -28.44 3.92 1.10
CA GLN A 335 -29.74 3.30 1.27
C GLN A 335 -30.02 2.28 0.15
N LYS A 336 -29.80 2.65 -1.12
CA LYS A 336 -29.94 1.73 -2.25
C LYS A 336 -28.94 0.57 -2.23
N LEU A 337 -27.72 0.80 -1.71
CA LEU A 337 -26.73 -0.26 -1.52
C LEU A 337 -27.21 -1.26 -0.47
N SER A 338 -27.79 -0.80 0.65
CA SER A 338 -28.24 -1.67 1.73
C SER A 338 -29.28 -2.72 1.29
N GLU A 339 -30.08 -2.41 0.28
CA GLU A 339 -31.05 -3.33 -0.31
C GLU A 339 -30.40 -4.47 -1.11
N LYS A 340 -29.13 -4.32 -1.48
CA LYS A 340 -28.35 -5.30 -2.29
C LYS A 340 -27.40 -6.16 -1.47
N LEU A 341 -27.16 -5.78 -0.21
CA LEU A 341 -26.28 -6.52 0.69
C LEU A 341 -27.02 -7.70 1.32
N VAL A 342 -26.27 -8.74 1.66
CA VAL A 342 -26.78 -10.00 2.26
C VAL A 342 -25.90 -10.44 3.42
#